data_2c7b622231505bd775787418c78cab5e
#
_entry.id   2c7b622231505bd775787418c78cab5e
#
_cell.length_a   1.000
_cell.length_b   1.000
_cell.length_c   1.000
_cell.angle_alpha   90.00
_cell.angle_beta   90.00
_cell.angle_gamma   90.00
#
_symmetry.space_group_name_H-M   'P 1'
#
loop_
_entity.id
_entity.type
_entity.pdbx_description
1 polymer ?
#
loop_
_entity_poly.entity_id
_entity_poly.type
_entity_poly.pdbx_seq_one_letter_code
_entity_poly.pdbx_strand_id
1 'polypeptide(L)'
;ALVQGMSNKVKDIYILRRTKKDLDVQEMPECYFENVELQMSRDEKDLYSFIFEEARDMVNDIFKSSMSLNAKNMDLLECLLRARQCCIWPQMYYDGVAKKNGTIPELWVGQSKKMDTLFRMVEGHPDVKSLIFCQFMGEMDHIQSKLNNPVFRIDGSVDKENRIEQMKLFKAAPSNATLIIQIKSGGTGLNLQEATRVYITAPYWNPATELQAIGRSHRNGQTKNVY
;
A
#
# COMPACT_ATOMS: atom_id res chain seq x y z
N ALA A 1 4.18 19.50 8.88
CA ALA A 1 4.94 20.66 8.37
C ALA A 1 4.78 21.90 9.28
N LEU A 2 3.60 22.23 9.79
CA LEU A 2 3.38 23.39 10.71
C LEU A 2 4.11 23.24 12.04
N VAL A 3 4.27 22.01 12.54
CA VAL A 3 4.90 21.75 13.85
C VAL A 3 6.44 21.84 13.81
N GLN A 4 7.06 21.68 12.63
CA GLN A 4 8.52 21.73 12.49
C GLN A 4 9.12 23.14 12.66
N GLY A 5 8.34 24.20 12.41
CA GLY A 5 8.77 25.58 12.55
C GLY A 5 8.56 26.20 13.94
N MET A 6 7.88 25.50 14.86
CA MET A 6 7.63 26.02 16.22
C MET A 6 8.83 25.81 17.12
N SER A 7 9.17 26.81 17.93
CA SER A 7 10.23 26.70 18.96
C SER A 7 9.89 25.55 19.94
N ASN A 8 10.89 24.83 20.43
CA ASN A 8 10.69 23.75 21.38
C ASN A 8 9.90 24.17 22.62
N LYS A 9 10.11 25.39 23.10
CA LYS A 9 9.34 25.97 24.23
C LYS A 9 7.84 26.03 23.97
N VAL A 10 7.42 26.38 22.74
CA VAL A 10 6.00 26.43 22.37
C VAL A 10 5.43 25.01 22.24
N LYS A 11 6.21 24.07 21.71
CA LYS A 11 5.80 22.68 21.63
C LYS A 11 5.55 22.06 23.01
N ASP A 12 6.45 22.29 23.96
CA ASP A 12 6.36 21.72 25.31
C ASP A 12 5.17 22.28 26.12
N ILE A 13 4.74 23.51 25.82
CA ILE A 13 3.61 24.15 26.51
C ILE A 13 2.25 23.77 25.90
N TYR A 14 2.16 23.67 24.56
CA TYR A 14 0.87 23.57 23.87
C TYR A 14 0.64 22.19 23.21
N ILE A 15 1.67 21.34 23.10
CA ILE A 15 1.56 20.04 22.44
C ILE A 15 1.95 18.93 23.40
N LEU A 16 0.96 18.21 23.90
CA LEU A 16 1.17 16.97 24.61
C LEU A 16 1.35 15.83 23.60
N ARG A 17 2.60 15.41 23.36
CA ARG A 17 2.90 14.23 22.55
C ARG A 17 3.30 13.09 23.47
N ARG A 18 2.54 12.00 23.43
CA ARG A 18 2.89 10.74 24.07
C ARG A 18 3.09 9.68 23.02
N THR A 19 4.18 8.94 23.11
CA THR A 19 4.39 7.73 22.32
C THR A 19 3.85 6.53 23.07
N LYS A 20 3.67 5.38 22.41
CA LYS A 20 3.26 4.14 23.09
C LYS A 20 4.24 3.75 24.20
N LYS A 21 5.52 4.14 24.11
CA LYS A 21 6.54 3.90 25.12
C LYS A 21 6.39 4.78 26.37
N ASP A 22 5.77 5.96 26.23
CA ASP A 22 5.55 6.91 27.31
C ASP A 22 4.26 6.63 28.10
N LEU A 23 3.44 5.72 27.57
CA LEU A 23 2.27 5.22 28.26
C LEU A 23 2.69 3.94 28.99
N ASP A 24 2.45 3.89 30.30
CA ASP A 24 2.53 2.67 31.09
C ASP A 24 1.37 1.75 30.67
N VAL A 25 1.38 1.34 29.41
CA VAL A 25 0.37 0.47 28.84
C VAL A 25 0.74 -0.93 29.25
N GLN A 26 0.22 -1.34 30.39
CA GLN A 26 0.21 -2.73 30.77
C GLN A 26 -0.30 -3.55 29.57
N GLU A 27 0.61 -4.35 28.99
CA GLU A 27 0.32 -5.50 28.15
C GLU A 27 -0.39 -5.24 26.81
N MET A 28 0.12 -4.28 26.00
CA MET A 28 -0.20 -4.37 24.57
C MET A 28 0.57 -5.56 23.97
N PRO A 29 -0.10 -6.45 23.20
CA PRO A 29 0.58 -7.51 22.47
C PRO A 29 1.67 -6.94 21.56
N GLU A 30 2.64 -7.75 21.19
CA GLU A 30 3.75 -7.32 20.37
C GLU A 30 3.32 -7.10 18.91
N CYS A 31 4.02 -6.22 18.22
CA CYS A 31 3.90 -5.97 16.81
C CYS A 31 5.22 -6.34 16.12
N TYR A 32 5.18 -7.39 15.32
CA TYR A 32 6.34 -7.88 14.60
C TYR A 32 6.36 -7.31 13.18
N PHE A 33 7.55 -6.93 12.74
CA PHE A 33 7.78 -6.38 11.40
C PHE A 33 8.70 -7.32 10.65
N GLU A 34 8.27 -7.73 9.48
CA GLU A 34 9.05 -8.56 8.59
C GLU A 34 9.13 -7.92 7.20
N ASN A 35 10.35 -7.74 6.71
CA ASN A 35 10.58 -7.35 5.32
C ASN A 35 10.79 -8.59 4.48
N VAL A 36 9.84 -8.89 3.60
CA VAL A 36 9.93 -10.02 2.67
C VAL A 36 10.66 -9.58 1.42
N GLU A 37 11.92 -9.97 1.30
CA GLU A 37 12.73 -9.70 0.11
C GLU A 37 12.39 -10.69 -1.00
N LEU A 38 12.09 -10.17 -2.19
CA LEU A 38 11.69 -10.96 -3.35
C LEU A 38 12.62 -10.66 -4.53
N GLN A 39 13.02 -11.74 -5.21
CA GLN A 39 13.71 -11.63 -6.49
C GLN A 39 12.67 -11.61 -7.61
N MET A 40 12.77 -10.60 -8.49
CA MET A 40 11.94 -10.53 -9.70
C MET A 40 12.15 -11.78 -10.56
N SER A 41 11.11 -12.25 -11.20
CA SER A 41 11.23 -13.22 -12.30
C SER A 41 12.02 -12.58 -13.45
N ARG A 42 12.46 -13.39 -14.40
CA ARG A 42 13.16 -12.87 -15.59
C ARG A 42 12.30 -11.86 -16.33
N ASP A 43 11.05 -12.21 -16.60
CA ASP A 43 10.13 -11.36 -17.35
C ASP A 43 9.82 -10.05 -16.63
N GLU A 44 9.61 -10.08 -15.29
CA GLU A 44 9.46 -8.87 -14.48
C GLU A 44 10.69 -7.97 -14.55
N LYS A 45 11.88 -8.58 -14.49
CA LYS A 45 13.15 -7.85 -14.55
C LYS A 45 13.36 -7.22 -15.92
N ASP A 46 13.06 -7.94 -16.99
CA ASP A 46 13.18 -7.45 -18.36
C ASP A 46 12.25 -6.26 -18.59
N LEU A 47 10.97 -6.37 -18.16
CA LEU A 47 10.02 -5.27 -18.23
C LEU A 47 10.45 -4.07 -17.37
N TYR A 48 10.89 -4.30 -16.14
CA TYR A 48 11.37 -3.24 -15.26
C TYR A 48 12.58 -2.52 -15.85
N SER A 49 13.52 -3.27 -16.43
CA SER A 49 14.71 -2.70 -17.08
C SER A 49 14.33 -1.83 -18.27
N PHE A 50 13.39 -2.26 -19.09
CA PHE A 50 12.85 -1.48 -20.20
C PHE A 50 12.25 -0.13 -19.69
N ILE A 51 11.39 -0.17 -18.69
CA ILE A 51 10.79 1.04 -18.10
C ILE A 51 11.86 1.97 -17.51
N PHE A 52 12.88 1.40 -16.88
CA PHE A 52 13.98 2.17 -16.29
C PHE A 52 14.85 2.85 -17.35
N GLU A 53 15.11 2.18 -18.48
CA GLU A 53 15.83 2.75 -19.59
C GLU A 53 15.07 3.91 -20.25
N GLU A 54 13.76 3.77 -20.46
CA GLU A 54 12.92 4.89 -20.93
C GLU A 54 13.03 6.09 -19.99
N ALA A 55 12.94 5.87 -18.67
CA ALA A 55 13.06 6.93 -17.68
C ALA A 55 14.45 7.59 -17.71
N ARG A 56 15.53 6.81 -17.87
CA ARG A 56 16.91 7.30 -17.98
C ARG A 56 17.09 8.16 -19.22
N ASP A 57 16.57 7.73 -20.35
CA ASP A 57 16.69 8.47 -21.62
C ASP A 57 15.92 9.79 -21.55
N MET A 58 14.73 9.80 -20.95
CA MET A 58 14.00 11.06 -20.66
C MET A 58 14.81 12.01 -19.77
N VAL A 59 15.46 11.51 -18.72
CA VAL A 59 16.33 12.33 -17.86
C VAL A 59 17.47 12.92 -18.67
N ASN A 60 18.14 12.14 -19.51
CA ASN A 60 19.23 12.60 -20.35
C ASN A 60 18.78 13.69 -21.33
N ASP A 61 17.59 13.57 -21.90
CA ASP A 61 16.99 14.56 -22.80
C ASP A 61 16.60 15.85 -22.07
N ILE A 62 16.18 15.73 -20.81
CA ILE A 62 15.94 16.89 -19.94
C ILE A 62 17.20 17.71 -19.74
N PHE A 63 18.33 17.06 -19.48
CA PHE A 63 19.61 17.77 -19.30
C PHE A 63 20.16 18.39 -20.60
N LYS A 64 19.85 17.83 -21.77
CA LYS A 64 20.35 18.30 -23.06
C LYS A 64 19.51 19.43 -23.67
N SER A 65 18.28 19.63 -23.25
CA SER A 65 17.36 20.57 -23.90
C SER A 65 16.98 21.74 -23.00
N SER A 66 16.85 22.92 -23.63
CA SER A 66 16.43 24.20 -23.01
C SER A 66 14.90 24.30 -22.77
N MET A 67 14.15 23.21 -22.87
CA MET A 67 12.69 23.26 -22.72
C MET A 67 12.22 23.40 -21.27
N SER A 68 11.01 23.89 -21.08
CA SER A 68 10.33 24.11 -19.79
C SER A 68 10.39 22.88 -18.87
N LEU A 69 10.95 23.06 -17.68
CA LEU A 69 11.10 22.04 -16.63
C LEU A 69 9.78 21.38 -16.21
N ASN A 70 8.65 22.06 -16.32
CA ASN A 70 7.37 21.58 -15.78
C ASN A 70 6.77 20.40 -16.57
N ALA A 71 6.80 20.45 -17.91
CA ALA A 71 6.26 19.36 -18.74
C ALA A 71 7.08 18.08 -18.58
N LYS A 72 8.41 18.22 -18.55
CA LYS A 72 9.35 17.10 -18.41
C LYS A 72 9.30 16.43 -17.05
N ASN A 73 9.04 17.19 -15.98
CA ASN A 73 8.84 16.62 -14.65
C ASN A 73 7.61 15.71 -14.59
N MET A 74 6.55 16.02 -15.35
CA MET A 74 5.35 15.16 -15.42
C MET A 74 5.64 13.82 -16.09
N ASP A 75 6.39 13.81 -17.18
CA ASP A 75 6.74 12.57 -17.89
C ASP A 75 7.67 11.69 -17.04
N LEU A 76 8.65 12.28 -16.36
CA LEU A 76 9.51 11.54 -15.43
C LEU A 76 8.73 10.95 -14.25
N LEU A 77 7.81 11.72 -13.67
CA LEU A 77 6.94 11.22 -12.60
C LEU A 77 6.04 10.08 -13.09
N GLU A 78 5.56 10.14 -14.34
CA GLU A 78 4.81 9.04 -14.94
C GLU A 78 5.67 7.78 -15.07
N CYS A 79 6.90 7.87 -15.56
CA CYS A 79 7.81 6.73 -15.64
C CYS A 79 8.08 6.10 -14.27
N LEU A 80 8.34 6.92 -13.24
CA LEU A 80 8.50 6.42 -11.87
C LEU A 80 7.24 5.75 -11.36
N LEU A 81 6.07 6.28 -11.68
CA LEU A 81 4.80 5.67 -11.34
C LEU A 81 4.64 4.29 -12.02
N ARG A 82 4.96 4.19 -13.31
CA ARG A 82 4.92 2.95 -14.10
C ARG A 82 5.91 1.91 -13.54
N ALA A 83 7.12 2.31 -13.21
CA ALA A 83 8.11 1.44 -12.57
C ALA A 83 7.58 0.88 -11.24
N ARG A 84 6.98 1.73 -10.40
CA ARG A 84 6.36 1.27 -9.14
C ARG A 84 5.20 0.32 -9.37
N GLN A 85 4.35 0.58 -10.35
CA GLN A 85 3.24 -0.30 -10.74
C GLN A 85 3.76 -1.66 -11.21
N CYS A 86 4.78 -1.67 -12.07
CA CYS A 86 5.45 -2.89 -12.53
C CYS A 86 6.00 -3.72 -11.37
N CYS A 87 6.65 -3.10 -10.38
CA CYS A 87 7.16 -3.78 -9.18
C CYS A 87 6.09 -4.40 -8.29
N ILE A 88 4.83 -3.99 -8.40
CA ILE A 88 3.72 -4.55 -7.63
C ILE A 88 3.02 -5.64 -8.44
N TRP A 89 2.54 -5.29 -9.61
CA TRP A 89 1.88 -6.18 -10.55
C TRP A 89 2.07 -5.66 -11.98
N PRO A 90 2.84 -6.38 -12.82
CA PRO A 90 3.24 -5.90 -14.16
C PRO A 90 2.08 -5.51 -15.07
N GLN A 91 0.91 -6.16 -14.98
CA GLN A 91 -0.26 -5.79 -15.76
C GLN A 91 -0.63 -4.31 -15.62
N MET A 92 -0.44 -3.70 -14.45
CA MET A 92 -0.75 -2.28 -14.25
C MET A 92 0.09 -1.34 -15.14
N TYR A 93 1.28 -1.77 -15.57
CA TYR A 93 2.06 -1.03 -16.57
C TYR A 93 1.33 -1.04 -17.92
N TYR A 94 0.94 -2.22 -18.43
CA TYR A 94 0.24 -2.35 -19.70
C TYR A 94 -1.10 -1.62 -19.69
N ASP A 95 -1.87 -1.75 -18.63
CA ASP A 95 -3.15 -1.04 -18.44
C ASP A 95 -2.94 0.48 -18.51
N GLY A 96 -1.87 0.95 -17.89
CA GLY A 96 -1.56 2.37 -17.85
C GLY A 96 -1.09 2.92 -19.19
N VAL A 97 -0.28 2.18 -19.94
CA VAL A 97 0.17 2.55 -21.29
C VAL A 97 -1.03 2.54 -22.25
N ALA A 98 -1.85 1.50 -22.22
CA ALA A 98 -3.04 1.38 -23.03
C ALA A 98 -4.03 2.53 -22.79
N LYS A 99 -4.26 2.88 -21.53
CA LYS A 99 -5.11 4.02 -21.15
C LYS A 99 -4.59 5.34 -21.69
N LYS A 100 -3.27 5.55 -21.68
CA LYS A 100 -2.64 6.76 -22.22
C LYS A 100 -2.82 6.85 -23.75
N ASN A 101 -2.66 5.72 -24.42
CA ASN A 101 -2.69 5.63 -25.88
C ASN A 101 -4.10 5.42 -26.46
N GLY A 102 -5.12 5.20 -25.62
CA GLY A 102 -6.49 4.88 -26.07
C GLY A 102 -6.58 3.51 -26.73
N THR A 103 -5.73 2.55 -26.36
CA THR A 103 -5.65 1.20 -26.91
C THR A 103 -6.15 0.14 -25.92
N ILE A 104 -6.25 -1.11 -26.37
CA ILE A 104 -6.51 -2.26 -25.51
C ILE A 104 -5.19 -2.68 -24.86
N PRO A 105 -5.17 -2.94 -23.54
CA PRO A 105 -3.94 -3.36 -22.88
C PRO A 105 -3.51 -4.77 -23.32
N GLU A 106 -2.21 -4.94 -23.48
CA GLU A 106 -1.61 -6.26 -23.57
C GLU A 106 -1.76 -7.00 -22.23
N LEU A 107 -1.93 -8.32 -22.31
CA LEU A 107 -2.03 -9.14 -21.11
C LEU A 107 -0.66 -9.60 -20.63
N TRP A 108 -0.39 -9.38 -19.35
CA TRP A 108 0.77 -9.96 -18.71
C TRP A 108 0.57 -11.46 -18.51
N VAL A 109 1.43 -12.25 -19.13
CA VAL A 109 1.41 -13.72 -19.04
C VAL A 109 2.52 -14.31 -18.19
N GLY A 110 3.45 -13.45 -17.70
CA GLY A 110 4.56 -13.84 -16.83
C GLY A 110 4.15 -14.04 -15.36
N GLN A 111 5.10 -14.49 -14.55
CA GLN A 111 4.91 -14.57 -13.11
C GLN A 111 4.86 -13.16 -12.48
N SER A 112 4.14 -13.04 -11.38
CA SER A 112 4.19 -11.85 -10.52
C SER A 112 4.63 -12.27 -9.12
N LYS A 113 5.94 -12.25 -8.87
CA LYS A 113 6.54 -12.75 -7.63
C LYS A 113 5.94 -12.13 -6.37
N LYS A 114 5.62 -10.84 -6.42
CA LYS A 114 5.00 -10.15 -5.30
C LYS A 114 3.57 -10.62 -5.06
N MET A 115 2.75 -10.67 -6.10
CA MET A 115 1.35 -11.11 -5.99
C MET A 115 1.28 -12.60 -5.60
N ASP A 116 2.07 -13.46 -6.24
CA ASP A 116 2.14 -14.87 -5.92
C ASP A 116 2.55 -15.12 -4.46
N THR A 117 3.50 -14.32 -3.95
CA THR A 117 3.92 -14.40 -2.55
C THR A 117 2.86 -13.88 -1.60
N LEU A 118 2.21 -12.75 -1.91
CA LEU A 118 1.11 -12.21 -1.12
C LEU A 118 -0.02 -13.23 -0.98
N PHE A 119 -0.46 -13.83 -2.08
CA PHE A 119 -1.53 -14.83 -2.06
C PHE A 119 -1.16 -16.04 -1.19
N ARG A 120 0.04 -16.57 -1.38
CA ARG A 120 0.55 -17.69 -0.57
C ARG A 120 0.62 -17.34 0.93
N MET A 121 1.03 -16.11 1.27
CA MET A 121 1.09 -15.66 2.66
C MET A 121 -0.31 -15.50 3.28
N VAL A 122 -1.28 -14.98 2.53
CA VAL A 122 -2.67 -14.87 2.99
C VAL A 122 -3.30 -16.25 3.17
N GLU A 123 -3.15 -17.13 2.18
CA GLU A 123 -3.68 -18.49 2.19
C GLU A 123 -3.00 -19.39 3.26
N GLY A 124 -1.74 -19.12 3.56
CA GLY A 124 -0.99 -19.81 4.61
C GLY A 124 -1.47 -19.53 6.04
N HIS A 125 -2.39 -18.57 6.22
CA HIS A 125 -2.94 -18.19 7.52
C HIS A 125 -4.48 -18.18 7.49
N PRO A 126 -5.12 -19.35 7.29
CA PRO A 126 -6.57 -19.42 7.12
C PRO A 126 -7.38 -19.14 8.40
N ASP A 127 -6.73 -19.12 9.55
CA ASP A 127 -7.39 -18.97 10.86
C ASP A 127 -7.37 -17.54 11.41
N VAL A 128 -6.88 -16.57 10.61
CA VAL A 128 -6.75 -15.18 11.06
C VAL A 128 -7.19 -14.20 9.99
N LYS A 129 -7.84 -13.12 10.43
CA LYS A 129 -8.20 -12.01 9.55
C LYS A 129 -6.97 -11.24 9.11
N SER A 130 -6.96 -10.84 7.83
CA SER A 130 -5.85 -10.13 7.20
C SER A 130 -6.27 -8.74 6.73
N LEU A 131 -5.34 -7.78 6.84
CA LEU A 131 -5.42 -6.47 6.20
C LEU A 131 -4.39 -6.39 5.10
N ILE A 132 -4.78 -5.92 3.92
CA ILE A 132 -3.85 -5.65 2.82
C ILE A 132 -3.93 -4.17 2.46
N PHE A 133 -2.86 -3.43 2.72
CA PHE A 133 -2.76 -2.03 2.34
C PHE A 133 -2.14 -1.89 0.96
N CYS A 134 -2.93 -1.35 0.04
CA CYS A 134 -2.62 -1.17 -1.37
C CYS A 134 -2.42 0.29 -1.73
N GLN A 135 -1.68 0.56 -2.80
CA GLN A 135 -1.49 1.91 -3.32
C GLN A 135 -2.39 2.21 -4.52
N PHE A 136 -2.64 1.21 -5.37
CA PHE A 136 -3.33 1.38 -6.65
C PHE A 136 -4.64 0.59 -6.69
N MET A 137 -5.60 1.10 -7.45
CA MET A 137 -6.88 0.43 -7.63
C MET A 137 -6.70 -0.90 -8.39
N GLY A 138 -5.86 -0.92 -9.44
CA GLY A 138 -5.63 -2.13 -10.24
C GLY A 138 -5.07 -3.30 -9.42
N GLU A 139 -4.17 -3.04 -8.45
CA GLU A 139 -3.73 -4.11 -7.55
C GLU A 139 -4.85 -4.63 -6.65
N MET A 140 -5.73 -3.72 -6.18
CA MET A 140 -6.90 -4.10 -5.36
C MET A 140 -7.86 -4.97 -6.16
N ASP A 141 -8.13 -4.61 -7.42
CA ASP A 141 -8.98 -5.37 -8.33
C ASP A 141 -8.40 -6.76 -8.55
N HIS A 142 -7.10 -6.85 -8.79
CA HIS A 142 -6.41 -8.13 -8.98
C HIS A 142 -6.47 -9.00 -7.72
N ILE A 143 -6.12 -8.46 -6.56
CA ILE A 143 -6.15 -9.19 -5.29
C ILE A 143 -7.57 -9.69 -5.01
N GLN A 144 -8.58 -8.85 -5.19
CA GLN A 144 -9.97 -9.22 -4.98
C GLN A 144 -10.43 -10.35 -5.92
N SER A 145 -9.94 -10.37 -7.17
CA SER A 145 -10.29 -11.39 -8.16
C SER A 145 -9.62 -12.75 -7.93
N LYS A 146 -8.53 -12.79 -7.16
CA LYS A 146 -7.69 -14.00 -6.99
C LYS A 146 -7.86 -14.68 -5.64
N LEU A 147 -8.18 -13.94 -4.59
CA LEU A 147 -8.39 -14.52 -3.27
C LEU A 147 -9.71 -15.31 -3.23
N ASN A 148 -9.64 -16.53 -2.70
CA ASN A 148 -10.79 -17.44 -2.59
C ASN A 148 -11.56 -17.30 -1.26
N ASN A 149 -11.03 -16.51 -0.32
CA ASN A 149 -11.66 -16.23 0.98
C ASN A 149 -12.58 -14.98 0.87
N PRO A 150 -13.42 -14.71 1.89
CA PRO A 150 -14.23 -13.48 1.90
C PRO A 150 -13.36 -12.24 1.86
N VAL A 151 -13.55 -11.41 0.83
CA VAL A 151 -12.80 -10.16 0.62
C VAL A 151 -13.72 -8.96 0.74
N PHE A 152 -13.29 -8.00 1.55
CA PHE A 152 -13.91 -6.69 1.74
C PHE A 152 -12.98 -5.60 1.25
N ARG A 153 -13.52 -4.44 0.88
CA ARG A 153 -12.72 -3.39 0.25
C ARG A 153 -13.09 -2.00 0.73
N ILE A 154 -12.06 -1.18 0.99
CA ILE A 154 -12.19 0.25 1.31
C ILE A 154 -11.18 1.03 0.48
N ASP A 155 -11.65 1.86 -0.43
CA ASP A 155 -10.84 2.75 -1.25
C ASP A 155 -11.40 4.18 -1.28
N GLY A 156 -10.82 5.05 -2.14
CA GLY A 156 -11.20 6.44 -2.23
C GLY A 156 -12.58 6.70 -2.84
N SER A 157 -13.16 5.73 -3.56
CA SER A 157 -14.47 5.84 -4.19
C SER A 157 -15.61 5.46 -3.23
N VAL A 158 -15.28 4.72 -2.14
CA VAL A 158 -16.26 4.26 -1.16
C VAL A 158 -16.64 5.42 -0.23
N ASP A 159 -17.92 5.77 -0.17
CA ASP A 159 -18.43 6.78 0.73
C ASP A 159 -18.38 6.36 2.21
N LYS A 160 -18.71 7.28 3.12
CA LYS A 160 -18.58 7.05 4.55
C LYS A 160 -19.52 5.96 5.07
N GLU A 161 -20.72 5.86 4.54
CA GLU A 161 -21.72 4.90 4.99
C GLU A 161 -21.35 3.48 4.54
N ASN A 162 -20.97 3.33 3.28
CA ASN A 162 -20.48 2.07 2.74
C ASN A 162 -19.17 1.61 3.39
N ARG A 163 -18.29 2.53 3.81
CA ARG A 163 -17.11 2.16 4.61
C ARG A 163 -17.47 1.54 5.95
N ILE A 164 -18.45 2.12 6.64
CA ILE A 164 -18.93 1.60 7.92
C ILE A 164 -19.55 0.21 7.71
N GLU A 165 -20.29 0.02 6.63
CA GLU A 165 -20.90 -1.26 6.29
C GLU A 165 -19.84 -2.32 5.96
N GLN A 166 -18.86 -2.00 5.12
CA GLN A 166 -17.75 -2.92 4.81
C GLN A 166 -16.99 -3.34 6.08
N MET A 167 -16.79 -2.42 7.01
CA MET A 167 -16.16 -2.72 8.29
C MET A 167 -17.02 -3.64 9.15
N LYS A 168 -18.33 -3.43 9.23
CA LYS A 168 -19.25 -4.31 9.97
C LYS A 168 -19.26 -5.71 9.39
N LEU A 169 -19.34 -5.82 8.07
CA LEU A 169 -19.31 -7.09 7.36
C LEU A 169 -17.98 -7.83 7.59
N PHE A 170 -16.85 -7.12 7.47
CA PHE A 170 -15.54 -7.69 7.77
C PHE A 170 -15.44 -8.18 9.22
N LYS A 171 -15.97 -7.42 10.20
CA LYS A 171 -15.96 -7.83 11.61
C LYS A 171 -16.77 -9.09 11.85
N ALA A 172 -17.93 -9.20 11.22
CA ALA A 172 -18.84 -10.35 11.33
C ALA A 172 -18.36 -11.57 10.50
N ALA A 173 -17.46 -11.37 9.53
CA ALA A 173 -16.99 -12.41 8.64
C ALA A 173 -16.17 -13.49 9.37
N PRO A 174 -15.97 -14.69 8.75
CA PRO A 174 -15.11 -15.75 9.27
C PRO A 174 -13.66 -15.30 9.51
N SER A 175 -12.92 -16.11 10.26
CA SER A 175 -11.52 -15.80 10.66
C SER A 175 -10.56 -15.66 9.48
N ASN A 176 -10.83 -16.27 8.33
CA ASN A 176 -10.02 -16.15 7.12
C ASN A 176 -10.32 -14.92 6.27
N ALA A 177 -11.19 -14.02 6.70
CA ALA A 177 -11.58 -12.85 5.90
C ALA A 177 -10.42 -11.87 5.70
N THR A 178 -10.37 -11.27 4.51
CA THR A 178 -9.37 -10.26 4.13
C THR A 178 -10.06 -8.91 3.87
N LEU A 179 -9.50 -7.83 4.42
CA LEU A 179 -9.91 -6.47 4.09
C LEU A 179 -8.79 -5.76 3.33
N ILE A 180 -9.08 -5.39 2.09
CA ILE A 180 -8.18 -4.61 1.23
C ILE A 180 -8.47 -3.13 1.43
N ILE A 181 -7.43 -2.35 1.71
CA ILE A 181 -7.58 -0.92 2.01
C ILE A 181 -6.61 -0.12 1.15
N GLN A 182 -7.11 0.88 0.44
CA GLN A 182 -6.22 1.86 -0.17
C GLN A 182 -5.54 2.68 0.93
N ILE A 183 -4.20 2.69 0.97
CA ILE A 183 -3.42 3.24 2.09
C ILE A 183 -3.76 4.72 2.39
N LYS A 184 -4.08 5.51 1.38
CA LYS A 184 -4.55 6.91 1.54
C LYS A 184 -5.90 6.99 2.23
N SER A 185 -6.78 6.04 2.00
CA SER A 185 -8.14 5.98 2.56
C SER A 185 -8.15 5.42 3.99
N GLY A 186 -7.10 4.72 4.40
CA GLY A 186 -6.92 4.17 5.75
C GLY A 186 -6.71 5.24 6.84
N GLY A 187 -6.54 6.52 6.48
CA GLY A 187 -6.33 7.64 7.42
C GLY A 187 -7.54 7.97 8.31
N THR A 188 -8.73 7.49 7.99
CA THR A 188 -9.99 7.84 8.66
C THR A 188 -10.31 6.88 9.83
N GLY A 189 -9.63 7.01 10.97
CA GLY A 189 -10.11 6.50 12.28
C GLY A 189 -10.60 5.04 12.37
N LEU A 190 -10.31 4.18 11.39
CA LEU A 190 -10.78 2.80 11.34
C LEU A 190 -10.24 2.00 12.54
N ASN A 191 -11.10 1.22 13.18
CA ASN A 191 -10.69 0.25 14.20
C ASN A 191 -10.78 -1.17 13.62
N LEU A 192 -9.60 -1.80 13.45
CA LEU A 192 -9.42 -3.07 12.75
C LEU A 192 -8.66 -4.10 13.62
N GLN A 193 -8.89 -4.07 14.93
CA GLN A 193 -8.25 -4.96 15.91
C GLN A 193 -8.57 -6.44 15.69
N GLU A 194 -9.61 -6.75 14.94
CA GLU A 194 -9.98 -8.13 14.59
C GLU A 194 -8.96 -8.81 13.68
N ALA A 195 -8.15 -8.02 12.96
CA ALA A 195 -7.10 -8.54 12.10
C ALA A 195 -5.77 -8.56 12.83
N THR A 196 -5.01 -9.65 12.66
CA THR A 196 -3.70 -9.84 13.25
C THR A 196 -2.58 -9.97 12.21
N ARG A 197 -2.92 -10.10 10.93
CA ARG A 197 -1.97 -10.06 9.82
C ARG A 197 -2.17 -8.79 9.01
N VAL A 198 -1.06 -8.06 8.81
CA VAL A 198 -1.06 -6.78 8.07
C VAL A 198 -0.01 -6.85 6.98
N TYR A 199 -0.45 -6.74 5.73
CA TYR A 199 0.41 -6.75 4.56
C TYR A 199 0.44 -5.36 3.93
N ILE A 200 1.62 -4.86 3.62
CA ILE A 200 1.83 -3.62 2.88
C ILE A 200 2.51 -4.00 1.57
N THR A 201 1.83 -3.85 0.45
CA THR A 201 2.29 -4.35 -0.86
C THR A 201 3.48 -3.57 -1.41
N ALA A 202 3.63 -2.32 -1.04
CA ALA A 202 4.77 -1.50 -1.43
C ALA A 202 5.01 -0.35 -0.43
N PRO A 203 6.26 0.09 -0.26
CA PRO A 203 6.59 1.23 0.58
C PRO A 203 5.84 2.49 0.15
N TYR A 204 5.32 3.22 1.13
CA TYR A 204 4.68 4.50 0.87
C TYR A 204 5.69 5.65 0.99
N TRP A 205 5.45 6.75 0.29
CA TRP A 205 6.34 7.93 0.30
C TRP A 205 6.61 8.50 1.69
N ASN A 206 5.61 8.39 2.57
CA ASN A 206 5.73 8.85 3.95
C ASN A 206 5.60 7.65 4.89
N PRO A 207 6.69 7.24 5.57
CA PRO A 207 6.67 6.12 6.50
C PRO A 207 5.64 6.28 7.63
N ALA A 208 5.30 7.52 8.02
CA ALA A 208 4.28 7.76 9.03
C ALA A 208 2.89 7.23 8.61
N THR A 209 2.61 7.20 7.30
CA THR A 209 1.35 6.64 6.78
C THR A 209 1.28 5.13 6.97
N GLU A 210 2.40 4.42 6.81
CA GLU A 210 2.49 2.97 7.07
C GLU A 210 2.30 2.67 8.56
N LEU A 211 2.97 3.42 9.42
CA LEU A 211 2.80 3.28 10.87
C LEU A 211 1.36 3.57 11.31
N GLN A 212 0.68 4.54 10.68
CA GLN A 212 -0.74 4.79 10.91
C GLN A 212 -1.62 3.63 10.44
N ALA A 213 -1.30 3.03 9.29
CA ALA A 213 -2.01 1.87 8.76
C ALA A 213 -1.89 0.66 9.72
N ILE A 214 -0.68 0.34 10.17
CA ILE A 214 -0.41 -0.71 11.15
C ILE A 214 -1.12 -0.41 12.48
N GLY A 215 -1.12 0.85 12.91
CA GLY A 215 -1.82 1.33 14.11
C GLY A 215 -3.34 1.19 14.06
N ARG A 216 -3.95 0.75 12.96
CA ARG A 216 -5.38 0.39 12.89
C ARG A 216 -5.67 -0.98 13.48
N SER A 217 -4.72 -1.91 13.36
CA SER A 217 -4.77 -3.24 13.97
C SER A 217 -4.06 -3.26 15.31
N HIS A 218 -2.83 -2.76 15.40
CA HIS A 218 -2.04 -2.70 16.62
C HIS A 218 -2.37 -1.45 17.45
N ARG A 219 -3.45 -1.54 18.22
CA ARG A 219 -4.06 -0.44 18.98
C ARG A 219 -4.51 -0.91 20.37
N ASN A 220 -4.77 0.04 21.29
CA ASN A 220 -5.37 -0.26 22.61
C ASN A 220 -6.64 -1.12 22.44
N GLY A 221 -6.69 -2.24 23.15
CA GLY A 221 -7.74 -3.25 23.05
C GLY A 221 -7.41 -4.41 22.11
N GLN A 222 -6.24 -4.40 21.44
CA GLN A 222 -5.72 -5.59 20.77
C GLN A 222 -5.27 -6.60 21.83
N THR A 223 -5.66 -7.86 21.67
CA THR A 223 -5.35 -8.94 22.63
C THR A 223 -4.40 -10.00 22.05
N LYS A 224 -4.05 -9.88 20.76
CA LYS A 224 -3.19 -10.83 20.05
C LYS A 224 -2.02 -10.10 19.39
N ASN A 225 -0.90 -10.80 19.23
CA ASN A 225 0.23 -10.26 18.48
C ASN A 225 -0.18 -9.91 17.04
N VAL A 226 0.41 -8.84 16.50
CA VAL A 226 0.18 -8.36 15.13
C VAL A 226 1.48 -8.59 14.33
N TYR A 227 1.34 -9.10 13.11
CA TYR A 227 2.44 -9.48 12.23
C TYR A 227 2.31 -8.77 10.90
#